data_159f8c9721b6b5562e85f02785a99633
#
_entry.id   159f8c9721b6b5562e85f02785a99633
#
_cell.length_a   1.000
_cell.length_b   1.000
_cell.length_c   1.000
_cell.angle_alpha   90.00
_cell.angle_beta   90.00
_cell.angle_gamma   90.00
#
_symmetry.space_group_name_H-M   'P 1'
#
loop_
_entity.id
_entity.type
_entity.pdbx_description
1 polymer ?
#
loop_
_entity_poly.entity_id
_entity_poly.type
_entity_poly.pdbx_seq_one_letter_code
_entity_poly.pdbx_strand_id
1 'polypeptide(L)'
;VPDDAVPEPDQDVDLGTVAPIPSDHDAGRRQFFRLFGKQAIQTVTQVAGVASAVAQMPTNAAAGLMGLGLGDPRQNAAAMTAGAAATRPAAVVTTAAAYRSPYRFDGQVLYLVDQRRLPDTLEEQTCRRGSDVAFYIRAAAARGGPLLAQLAAYGLAMTARESAERSAPQRAAELRRVTRAIAVSRGGARMLEWALGHLNQVADALGSDATGDAVATALREAADTLALEAQADHARIAQEVAGLLPRPEGRPLHVLVHGDPGACTSGMLGTALNGLALRAAEAEGAGVQVWVTETRPYLEGARLATWELTNAGIEHTLLPDSAVASLLDAESIDAVLLGAEWIAANGDTANVIGSRAVAELAAGALHGPVPVYVCTPMTTFDADTADGAAIPHDVRPARELGTYLTGVRMDRQRGYNPGADVVPARRITAFVTEMGVLSPTDHDALHAAAHERAARRVIRTAPVPVLTVVD
;
A
#
# COMPACT_ATOMS: atom_id res chain seq x y z
N VAL A 1 18.03 52.02 42.31
CA VAL A 1 17.37 51.06 41.43
C VAL A 1 16.53 50.20 42.33
N PRO A 2 15.14 50.24 42.25
CA PRO A 2 14.28 49.49 43.14
C PRO A 2 14.11 48.04 42.69
N ASP A 3 13.98 47.15 43.67
CA ASP A 3 13.55 45.75 43.58
C ASP A 3 12.18 45.64 42.92
N ASP A 4 12.10 44.90 41.78
CA ASP A 4 10.82 44.49 41.26
C ASP A 4 10.54 43.04 41.71
N ALA A 5 9.51 42.93 42.53
CA ALA A 5 9.01 41.67 43.06
C ALA A 5 8.43 40.78 41.95
N VAL A 6 8.79 39.51 41.99
CA VAL A 6 8.18 38.44 41.18
C VAL A 6 6.80 38.15 41.75
N PRO A 7 5.71 38.17 40.94
CA PRO A 7 4.41 37.77 41.41
C PRO A 7 4.33 36.26 41.65
N GLU A 8 3.74 35.89 42.79
CA GLU A 8 3.41 34.50 43.13
C GLU A 8 2.43 33.90 42.12
N PRO A 9 2.47 32.58 41.86
CA PRO A 9 1.54 31.92 40.96
C PRO A 9 0.15 31.85 41.55
N ASP A 10 -0.82 32.31 40.81
CA ASP A 10 -2.24 32.25 41.13
C ASP A 10 -2.70 30.80 41.31
N GLN A 11 -3.47 30.59 42.37
CA GLN A 11 -4.05 29.31 42.77
C GLN A 11 -5.28 28.98 41.91
N ASP A 12 -5.42 27.67 41.66
CA ASP A 12 -6.67 26.98 41.28
C ASP A 12 -7.26 27.34 39.90
N VAL A 13 -6.66 26.80 38.86
CA VAL A 13 -7.44 26.49 37.65
C VAL A 13 -8.14 25.16 37.89
N ASP A 14 -9.43 25.23 38.15
CA ASP A 14 -10.36 24.11 38.19
C ASP A 14 -10.32 23.39 36.84
N LEU A 15 -9.60 22.24 36.76
CA LEU A 15 -9.65 21.32 35.64
C LEU A 15 -11.02 20.64 35.65
N GLY A 16 -12.03 21.38 35.17
CA GLY A 16 -13.37 20.87 34.97
C GLY A 16 -13.29 19.49 34.33
N THR A 17 -13.95 18.53 34.98
CA THR A 17 -14.13 17.16 34.48
C THR A 17 -14.57 17.20 33.02
N VAL A 18 -13.66 16.78 32.13
CA VAL A 18 -13.95 16.57 30.71
C VAL A 18 -15.04 15.52 30.64
N ALA A 19 -16.23 15.94 30.20
CA ALA A 19 -17.31 15.01 29.95
C ALA A 19 -16.84 13.94 28.97
N PRO A 20 -17.19 12.65 29.14
CA PRO A 20 -16.79 11.60 28.23
C PRO A 20 -17.33 11.92 26.84
N ILE A 21 -16.44 11.92 25.85
CA ILE A 21 -16.76 12.09 24.44
C ILE A 21 -17.76 10.98 24.09
N PRO A 22 -18.94 11.30 23.54
CA PRO A 22 -19.88 10.27 23.13
C PRO A 22 -19.20 9.38 22.10
N SER A 23 -19.18 8.07 22.35
CA SER A 23 -18.61 7.06 21.46
C SER A 23 -19.51 6.83 20.25
N ASP A 24 -19.53 7.75 19.30
CA ASP A 24 -20.21 7.57 18.01
C ASP A 24 -19.34 6.81 16.99
N HIS A 25 -18.40 6.01 17.51
CA HIS A 25 -17.58 5.07 16.73
C HIS A 25 -18.43 4.05 15.95
N ASP A 26 -19.63 3.77 16.40
CA ASP A 26 -20.52 2.78 15.79
C ASP A 26 -21.23 3.30 14.53
N ALA A 27 -21.47 4.60 14.40
CA ALA A 27 -22.08 5.17 13.19
C ALA A 27 -21.08 5.24 12.03
N GLY A 28 -19.85 5.68 12.29
CA GLY A 28 -18.77 5.68 11.31
C GLY A 28 -18.41 4.26 10.83
N ARG A 29 -18.33 3.30 11.78
CA ARG A 29 -18.14 1.87 11.46
C ARG A 29 -19.24 1.34 10.55
N ARG A 30 -20.52 1.59 10.89
CA ARG A 30 -21.67 1.13 10.09
C ARG A 30 -21.72 1.76 8.70
N GLN A 31 -21.38 3.03 8.58
CA GLN A 31 -21.34 3.73 7.29
C GLN A 31 -20.20 3.21 6.41
N PHE A 32 -19.02 3.00 6.99
CA PHE A 32 -17.87 2.39 6.33
C PHE A 32 -18.19 0.99 5.80
N PHE A 33 -18.74 0.11 6.63
CA PHE A 33 -19.12 -1.23 6.21
C PHE A 33 -20.21 -1.27 5.15
N ARG A 34 -21.13 -0.30 5.13
CA ARG A 34 -22.15 -0.20 4.07
C ARG A 34 -21.57 0.25 2.74
N LEU A 35 -20.61 1.18 2.75
CA LEU A 35 -20.00 1.73 1.53
C LEU A 35 -19.06 0.73 0.84
N PHE A 36 -18.24 0.04 1.62
CA PHE A 36 -17.19 -0.84 1.07
C PHE A 36 -17.54 -2.34 1.13
N GLY A 37 -18.41 -2.76 2.05
CA GLY A 37 -18.75 -4.18 2.23
C GLY A 37 -19.45 -4.81 1.03
N LYS A 38 -20.33 -4.09 0.34
CA LYS A 38 -21.06 -4.62 -0.82
C LYS A 38 -20.15 -4.90 -2.02
N GLN A 39 -19.17 -4.03 -2.25
CA GLN A 39 -18.29 -4.16 -3.41
C GLN A 39 -17.18 -5.17 -3.20
N ALA A 40 -16.64 -5.28 -1.99
CA ALA A 40 -15.68 -6.33 -1.63
C ALA A 40 -16.30 -7.73 -1.77
N ILE A 41 -17.55 -7.90 -1.37
CA ILE A 41 -18.29 -9.17 -1.56
C ILE A 41 -18.48 -9.48 -3.04
N GLN A 42 -18.82 -8.49 -3.87
CA GLN A 42 -18.98 -8.70 -5.33
C GLN A 42 -17.65 -9.06 -5.99
N THR A 43 -16.55 -8.39 -5.65
CA THR A 43 -15.23 -8.67 -6.23
C THR A 43 -14.69 -10.04 -5.77
N VAL A 44 -14.91 -10.40 -4.51
CA VAL A 44 -14.54 -11.73 -3.98
C VAL A 44 -15.35 -12.84 -4.63
N THR A 45 -16.65 -12.61 -4.88
CA THR A 45 -17.52 -13.58 -5.58
C THR A 45 -17.09 -13.75 -7.04
N GLN A 46 -16.63 -12.69 -7.71
CA GLN A 46 -16.08 -12.78 -9.06
C GLN A 46 -14.77 -13.56 -9.12
N VAL A 47 -13.83 -13.31 -8.20
CA VAL A 47 -12.55 -14.04 -8.14
C VAL A 47 -12.78 -15.51 -7.75
N ALA A 48 -13.67 -15.79 -6.80
CA ALA A 48 -14.04 -17.15 -6.44
C ALA A 48 -14.78 -17.86 -7.56
N GLY A 49 -15.62 -17.15 -8.33
CA GLY A 49 -16.32 -17.66 -9.50
C GLY A 49 -15.37 -18.07 -10.62
N VAL A 50 -14.34 -17.28 -10.90
CA VAL A 50 -13.29 -17.61 -11.89
C VAL A 50 -12.47 -18.82 -11.45
N ALA A 51 -12.09 -18.92 -10.18
CA ALA A 51 -11.38 -20.10 -9.66
C ALA A 51 -12.23 -21.38 -9.72
N SER A 52 -13.53 -21.27 -9.46
CA SER A 52 -14.48 -22.39 -9.54
C SER A 52 -14.77 -22.80 -10.99
N ALA A 53 -14.83 -21.84 -11.92
CA ALA A 53 -15.03 -22.10 -13.35
C ALA A 53 -13.80 -22.81 -13.97
N VAL A 54 -12.58 -22.43 -13.56
CA VAL A 54 -11.34 -23.10 -14.00
C VAL A 54 -11.24 -24.53 -13.43
N ALA A 55 -11.72 -24.76 -12.21
CA ALA A 55 -11.74 -26.11 -11.59
C ALA A 55 -12.78 -27.07 -12.21
N GLN A 56 -13.75 -26.56 -12.96
CA GLN A 56 -14.79 -27.36 -13.61
C GLN A 56 -14.57 -27.56 -15.13
N MET A 57 -13.47 -27.03 -15.69
CA MET A 57 -13.12 -27.26 -17.10
C MET A 57 -12.56 -28.67 -17.34
N PRO A 58 -12.90 -29.33 -18.47
CA PRO A 58 -12.28 -30.59 -18.84
C PRO A 58 -10.77 -30.45 -18.95
N THR A 59 -10.03 -31.45 -18.48
CA THR A 59 -8.56 -31.46 -18.34
C THR A 59 -7.79 -31.05 -19.62
N ASN A 60 -8.36 -31.26 -20.80
CA ASN A 60 -7.73 -30.91 -22.07
C ASN A 60 -7.80 -29.41 -22.41
N ALA A 61 -8.79 -28.68 -21.87
CA ALA A 61 -8.88 -27.23 -22.07
C ALA A 61 -7.94 -26.47 -21.13
N ALA A 62 -7.75 -26.98 -19.92
CA ALA A 62 -6.83 -26.39 -18.93
C ALA A 62 -5.35 -26.53 -19.34
N ALA A 63 -4.96 -27.64 -19.98
CA ALA A 63 -3.60 -27.87 -20.47
C ALA A 63 -3.23 -26.95 -21.64
N GLY A 64 -4.19 -26.63 -22.53
CA GLY A 64 -4.01 -25.67 -23.63
C GLY A 64 -3.81 -24.23 -23.16
N LEU A 65 -4.45 -23.85 -22.03
CA LEU A 65 -4.35 -22.50 -21.48
C LEU A 65 -3.02 -22.25 -20.73
N MET A 66 -2.33 -23.33 -20.27
CA MET A 66 -1.10 -23.23 -19.49
C MET A 66 0.16 -23.55 -20.29
N GLY A 67 0.08 -23.80 -21.62
CA GLY A 67 1.26 -23.98 -22.48
C GLY A 67 2.11 -25.22 -22.14
N LEU A 68 1.54 -26.22 -21.45
CA LEU A 68 2.24 -27.44 -21.05
C LEU A 68 2.06 -28.47 -22.15
N GLY A 69 3.15 -28.80 -22.87
CA GLY A 69 3.21 -29.89 -23.82
C GLY A 69 2.90 -31.23 -23.16
N LEU A 70 2.23 -32.11 -23.91
CA LEU A 70 1.80 -33.44 -23.49
C LEU A 70 3.02 -34.34 -23.18
N GLY A 71 3.42 -34.41 -21.92
CA GLY A 71 4.29 -35.44 -21.37
C GLY A 71 3.45 -36.51 -20.65
N ASP A 72 4.10 -37.68 -20.39
CA ASP A 72 3.49 -38.86 -19.78
C ASP A 72 2.58 -38.51 -18.57
N PRO A 73 1.30 -38.95 -18.56
CA PRO A 73 0.34 -38.64 -17.51
C PRO A 73 0.77 -39.05 -16.09
N ARG A 74 1.70 -39.99 -15.94
CA ARG A 74 2.20 -40.47 -14.64
C ARG A 74 3.31 -39.57 -14.05
N GLN A 75 4.07 -38.88 -14.90
CA GLN A 75 5.08 -37.91 -14.44
C GLN A 75 4.41 -36.55 -14.13
N ASN A 76 3.34 -36.23 -14.82
CA ASN A 76 2.58 -35.02 -14.57
C ASN A 76 1.77 -35.05 -13.27
N ALA A 77 1.35 -36.23 -12.78
CA ALA A 77 0.60 -36.35 -11.53
C ALA A 77 1.45 -35.99 -10.29
N ALA A 78 2.75 -36.32 -10.28
CA ALA A 78 3.67 -35.94 -9.21
C ALA A 78 4.05 -34.46 -9.25
N ALA A 79 4.19 -33.88 -10.44
CA ALA A 79 4.42 -32.45 -10.63
C ALA A 79 3.18 -31.61 -10.31
N MET A 80 1.97 -32.12 -10.60
CA MET A 80 0.72 -31.49 -10.25
C MET A 80 0.41 -31.52 -8.74
N THR A 81 0.81 -32.57 -8.02
CA THR A 81 0.71 -32.61 -6.55
C THR A 81 1.71 -31.69 -5.86
N ALA A 82 2.92 -31.52 -6.39
CA ALA A 82 3.89 -30.54 -5.89
C ALA A 82 3.48 -29.10 -6.25
N GLY A 83 2.95 -28.88 -7.47
CA GLY A 83 2.41 -27.58 -7.89
C GLY A 83 1.10 -27.20 -7.22
N ALA A 84 0.23 -28.17 -6.87
CA ALA A 84 -1.03 -27.91 -6.18
C ALA A 84 -0.82 -27.49 -4.70
N ALA A 85 0.31 -27.86 -4.09
CA ALA A 85 0.68 -27.35 -2.78
C ALA A 85 1.13 -25.87 -2.82
N ALA A 86 1.63 -25.40 -3.98
CA ALA A 86 2.05 -24.01 -4.17
C ALA A 86 0.93 -23.08 -4.67
N THR A 87 -0.22 -23.61 -5.09
CA THR A 87 -1.37 -22.85 -5.57
C THR A 87 -2.64 -23.09 -4.76
N ARG A 88 -2.52 -23.15 -3.44
CA ARG A 88 -3.71 -22.87 -2.64
C ARG A 88 -4.13 -21.44 -2.99
N PRO A 89 -5.35 -21.22 -3.55
CA PRO A 89 -5.86 -19.87 -3.66
C PRO A 89 -5.75 -19.29 -2.26
N ALA A 90 -5.14 -18.09 -2.17
CA ALA A 90 -5.11 -17.39 -0.91
C ALA A 90 -6.52 -17.46 -0.33
N ALA A 91 -6.70 -18.16 0.76
CA ALA A 91 -7.93 -18.08 1.52
C ALA A 91 -8.03 -16.60 1.84
N VAL A 92 -8.93 -15.90 1.11
CA VAL A 92 -9.28 -14.53 1.45
C VAL A 92 -9.85 -14.66 2.83
N VAL A 93 -9.03 -14.44 3.85
CA VAL A 93 -9.51 -14.39 5.22
C VAL A 93 -10.36 -13.15 5.29
N THR A 94 -11.61 -13.32 4.97
CA THR A 94 -12.69 -12.40 5.26
C THR A 94 -12.98 -12.51 6.75
N THR A 95 -12.01 -12.15 7.58
CA THR A 95 -12.38 -11.74 8.92
C THR A 95 -13.22 -10.47 8.71
N ALA A 96 -14.41 -10.45 9.27
CA ALA A 96 -15.37 -9.34 9.12
C ALA A 96 -14.80 -7.98 9.55
N ALA A 97 -13.62 -7.96 10.13
CA ALA A 97 -12.91 -6.83 10.70
C ALA A 97 -11.85 -6.21 9.78
N ALA A 98 -11.25 -6.93 8.81
CA ALA A 98 -10.16 -6.36 8.04
C ALA A 98 -10.65 -5.30 7.03
N TYR A 99 -10.01 -4.18 6.99
CA TYR A 99 -10.22 -3.10 6.05
C TYR A 99 -9.81 -3.49 4.62
N ARG A 100 -10.37 -2.85 3.61
CA ARG A 100 -10.48 -3.39 2.27
C ARG A 100 -9.88 -2.52 1.19
N SER A 101 -10.35 -1.26 1.06
CA SER A 101 -9.88 -0.39 0.01
C SER A 101 -10.10 1.08 0.35
N PRO A 102 -9.08 1.95 0.18
CA PRO A 102 -9.21 3.38 0.34
C PRO A 102 -9.89 4.06 -0.85
N TYR A 103 -10.31 3.32 -1.87
CA TYR A 103 -11.01 3.85 -3.02
C TYR A 103 -12.00 2.83 -3.58
N ARG A 104 -12.93 3.32 -4.39
CA ARG A 104 -13.80 2.53 -5.26
C ARG A 104 -14.03 3.23 -6.59
N PHE A 105 -14.22 2.48 -7.64
CA PHE A 105 -14.55 2.97 -8.96
C PHE A 105 -15.86 2.33 -9.46
N ASP A 106 -16.85 3.14 -9.85
CA ASP A 106 -18.17 2.66 -10.26
C ASP A 106 -18.33 2.50 -11.80
N GLY A 107 -17.21 2.64 -12.53
CA GLY A 107 -17.18 2.64 -13.99
C GLY A 107 -17.12 4.05 -14.59
N GLN A 108 -17.50 5.06 -13.85
CA GLN A 108 -17.50 6.46 -14.28
C GLN A 108 -16.77 7.40 -13.33
N VAL A 109 -16.93 7.19 -12.05
CA VAL A 109 -16.45 8.07 -10.98
C VAL A 109 -15.55 7.27 -10.05
N LEU A 110 -14.43 7.86 -9.70
CA LEU A 110 -13.53 7.34 -8.68
C LEU A 110 -13.82 8.08 -7.37
N TYR A 111 -14.11 7.29 -6.33
CA TYR A 111 -14.28 7.78 -4.97
C TYR A 111 -13.05 7.36 -4.17
N LEU A 112 -12.43 8.29 -3.47
CA LEU A 112 -11.28 8.00 -2.62
C LEU A 112 -11.51 8.48 -1.19
N VAL A 113 -11.04 7.73 -0.21
CA VAL A 113 -11.05 8.13 1.20
C VAL A 113 -10.05 9.26 1.38
N ASP A 114 -10.50 10.37 1.94
CA ASP A 114 -9.63 11.48 2.30
C ASP A 114 -8.82 11.13 3.55
N GLN A 115 -7.59 10.66 3.35
CA GLN A 115 -6.69 10.29 4.44
C GLN A 115 -6.40 11.44 5.42
N ARG A 116 -6.59 12.69 5.01
CA ARG A 116 -6.37 13.87 5.87
C ARG A 116 -7.43 13.97 6.98
N ARG A 117 -8.57 13.32 6.79
CA ARG A 117 -9.71 13.31 7.72
C ARG A 117 -9.67 12.16 8.72
N LEU A 118 -8.88 11.11 8.41
CA LEU A 118 -8.70 10.00 9.33
C LEU A 118 -7.79 10.41 10.51
N PRO A 119 -8.02 9.86 11.70
CA PRO A 119 -9.04 8.89 12.09
C PRO A 119 -10.41 9.51 12.40
N ASP A 120 -10.52 10.84 12.50
CA ASP A 120 -11.68 11.54 13.05
C ASP A 120 -12.94 11.34 12.19
N THR A 121 -12.79 11.38 10.87
CA THR A 121 -13.91 11.30 9.92
C THR A 121 -13.56 10.46 8.71
N LEU A 122 -14.38 9.46 8.42
CA LEU A 122 -14.32 8.72 7.15
C LEU A 122 -15.10 9.50 6.09
N GLU A 123 -14.38 10.27 5.27
CA GLU A 123 -14.93 11.09 4.20
C GLU A 123 -14.40 10.62 2.84
N GLU A 124 -15.30 10.49 1.84
CA GLU A 124 -14.91 10.20 0.46
C GLU A 124 -14.87 11.47 -0.39
N GLN A 125 -13.80 11.63 -1.14
CA GLN A 125 -13.68 12.63 -2.19
C GLN A 125 -14.09 12.03 -3.53
N THR A 126 -14.76 12.83 -4.35
CA THR A 126 -15.27 12.41 -5.66
C THR A 126 -14.38 12.93 -6.77
N CYS A 127 -13.76 12.01 -7.54
CA CYS A 127 -13.03 12.33 -8.76
C CYS A 127 -13.90 12.01 -9.98
N ARG A 128 -14.31 13.03 -10.69
CA ARG A 128 -15.12 12.90 -11.94
C ARG A 128 -14.25 12.92 -13.16
N ARG A 129 -13.02 13.44 -13.07
CA ARG A 129 -12.04 13.60 -14.13
C ARG A 129 -10.67 13.10 -13.69
N GLY A 130 -9.86 12.69 -14.65
CA GLY A 130 -8.48 12.29 -14.34
C GLY A 130 -7.65 13.41 -13.71
N SER A 131 -7.94 14.69 -14.00
CA SER A 131 -7.31 15.85 -13.36
C SER A 131 -7.64 15.98 -11.86
N ASP A 132 -8.79 15.46 -11.42
CA ASP A 132 -9.18 15.50 -10.00
C ASP A 132 -8.29 14.56 -9.18
N VAL A 133 -7.88 13.43 -9.78
CA VAL A 133 -6.90 12.51 -9.18
C VAL A 133 -5.58 13.24 -8.90
N ALA A 134 -5.04 13.98 -9.88
CA ALA A 134 -3.84 14.78 -9.70
C ALA A 134 -4.00 15.83 -8.58
N PHE A 135 -5.17 16.46 -8.50
CA PHE A 135 -5.48 17.43 -7.45
C PHE A 135 -5.45 16.80 -6.05
N TYR A 136 -6.13 15.67 -5.85
CA TYR A 136 -6.21 15.03 -4.53
C TYR A 136 -4.87 14.40 -4.11
N ILE A 137 -4.08 13.86 -5.03
CA ILE A 137 -2.73 13.38 -4.73
C ILE A 137 -1.85 14.57 -4.27
N ARG A 138 -1.86 15.68 -5.00
CA ARG A 138 -1.11 16.90 -4.64
C ARG A 138 -1.54 17.47 -3.31
N ALA A 139 -2.83 17.42 -3.01
CA ALA A 139 -3.41 17.85 -1.74
C ALA A 139 -3.15 16.87 -0.58
N ALA A 140 -2.42 15.77 -0.81
CA ALA A 140 -2.15 14.69 0.14
C ALA A 140 -3.42 14.03 0.73
N ALA A 141 -4.54 14.07 -0.02
CA ALA A 141 -5.74 13.32 0.34
C ALA A 141 -5.57 11.80 0.15
N ALA A 142 -4.63 11.40 -0.71
CA ALA A 142 -4.16 10.02 -0.87
C ALA A 142 -2.63 10.00 -0.87
N ARG A 143 -2.04 9.03 -0.18
CA ARG A 143 -0.61 8.79 -0.05
C ARG A 143 -0.33 7.30 -0.10
N GLY A 144 0.92 6.93 -0.37
CA GLY A 144 1.38 5.55 -0.52
C GLY A 144 1.54 5.12 -1.98
N GLY A 145 2.75 4.71 -2.35
CA GLY A 145 3.12 4.40 -3.74
C GLY A 145 2.16 3.42 -4.43
N PRO A 146 1.86 2.26 -3.83
CA PRO A 146 0.97 1.28 -4.44
C PRO A 146 -0.46 1.79 -4.67
N LEU A 147 -1.00 2.59 -3.73
CA LEU A 147 -2.31 3.22 -3.89
C LEU A 147 -2.28 4.24 -5.03
N LEU A 148 -1.26 5.11 -5.05
CA LEU A 148 -1.15 6.16 -6.07
C LEU A 148 -1.07 5.58 -7.49
N ALA A 149 -0.43 4.42 -7.67
CA ALA A 149 -0.39 3.70 -8.94
C ALA A 149 -1.79 3.32 -9.43
N GLN A 150 -2.63 2.78 -8.54
CA GLN A 150 -4.00 2.38 -8.84
C GLN A 150 -4.88 3.60 -9.18
N LEU A 151 -4.77 4.68 -8.39
CA LEU A 151 -5.50 5.92 -8.64
C LEU A 151 -5.09 6.56 -9.98
N ALA A 152 -3.79 6.57 -10.30
CA ALA A 152 -3.28 7.09 -11.57
C ALA A 152 -3.81 6.31 -12.77
N ALA A 153 -3.87 4.99 -12.67
CA ALA A 153 -4.40 4.14 -13.72
C ALA A 153 -5.87 4.48 -14.02
N TYR A 154 -6.72 4.59 -13.00
CA TYR A 154 -8.11 5.03 -13.18
C TYR A 154 -8.20 6.48 -13.66
N GLY A 155 -7.31 7.37 -13.21
CA GLY A 155 -7.25 8.75 -13.70
C GLY A 155 -7.00 8.84 -15.21
N LEU A 156 -6.12 8.00 -15.76
CA LEU A 156 -5.89 7.93 -17.21
C LEU A 156 -7.06 7.26 -17.96
N ALA A 157 -7.65 6.21 -17.40
CA ALA A 157 -8.83 5.57 -17.98
C ALA A 157 -10.01 6.54 -18.08
N MET A 158 -10.27 7.34 -17.05
CA MET A 158 -11.28 8.40 -17.05
C MET A 158 -10.98 9.46 -18.10
N THR A 159 -9.72 9.89 -18.22
CA THR A 159 -9.28 10.87 -19.22
C THR A 159 -9.48 10.36 -20.64
N ALA A 160 -9.18 9.08 -20.91
CA ALA A 160 -9.41 8.46 -22.21
C ALA A 160 -10.89 8.49 -22.59
N ARG A 161 -11.76 8.09 -21.66
CA ARG A 161 -13.21 8.13 -21.86
C ARG A 161 -13.73 9.55 -22.13
N GLU A 162 -13.32 10.55 -21.34
CA GLU A 162 -13.74 11.94 -21.51
C GLU A 162 -13.28 12.56 -22.83
N SER A 163 -12.21 12.05 -23.39
CA SER A 163 -11.66 12.53 -24.66
C SER A 163 -11.98 11.64 -25.85
N ALA A 164 -12.84 10.60 -25.70
CA ALA A 164 -13.09 9.60 -26.73
C ALA A 164 -13.61 10.21 -28.05
N GLU A 165 -14.48 11.20 -27.98
CA GLU A 165 -15.05 11.87 -29.15
C GLU A 165 -14.11 12.91 -29.81
N ARG A 166 -12.97 13.22 -29.20
CA ARG A 166 -11.99 14.16 -29.75
C ARG A 166 -11.16 13.50 -30.86
N SER A 167 -10.56 14.32 -31.73
CA SER A 167 -9.59 13.82 -32.71
C SER A 167 -8.39 13.13 -32.05
N ALA A 168 -7.75 12.19 -32.75
CA ALA A 168 -6.62 11.42 -32.18
C ALA A 168 -5.49 12.32 -31.63
N PRO A 169 -5.06 13.42 -32.32
CA PRO A 169 -4.07 14.34 -31.75
C PRO A 169 -4.55 15.03 -30.46
N GLN A 170 -5.84 15.40 -30.38
CA GLN A 170 -6.41 16.04 -29.19
C GLN A 170 -6.51 15.08 -28.02
N ARG A 171 -6.91 13.81 -28.26
CA ARG A 171 -6.89 12.75 -27.23
C ARG A 171 -5.50 12.53 -26.66
N ALA A 172 -4.53 12.34 -27.56
CA ALA A 172 -3.13 12.16 -27.16
C ALA A 172 -2.58 13.35 -26.38
N ALA A 173 -2.92 14.59 -26.75
CA ALA A 173 -2.53 15.78 -26.02
C ALA A 173 -3.15 15.83 -24.62
N GLU A 174 -4.42 15.45 -24.48
CA GLU A 174 -5.11 15.43 -23.19
C GLU A 174 -4.57 14.33 -22.27
N LEU A 175 -4.35 13.12 -22.76
CA LEU A 175 -3.70 12.05 -22.02
C LEU A 175 -2.32 12.49 -21.51
N ARG A 176 -1.46 13.04 -22.39
CA ARG A 176 -0.14 13.56 -21.97
C ARG A 176 -0.25 14.66 -20.92
N ARG A 177 -1.24 15.54 -21.04
CA ARG A 177 -1.47 16.64 -20.08
C ARG A 177 -1.80 16.08 -18.69
N VAL A 178 -2.74 15.12 -18.62
CA VAL A 178 -3.16 14.52 -17.34
C VAL A 178 -2.06 13.63 -16.77
N THR A 179 -1.39 12.81 -17.60
CA THR A 179 -0.20 12.03 -17.18
C THR A 179 0.82 12.93 -16.49
N ARG A 180 1.18 14.05 -17.11
CA ARG A 180 2.14 15.01 -16.50
C ARG A 180 1.61 15.61 -15.21
N ALA A 181 0.31 15.97 -15.16
CA ALA A 181 -0.30 16.52 -13.96
C ALA A 181 -0.27 15.54 -12.77
N ILE A 182 -0.50 14.26 -13.04
CA ILE A 182 -0.43 13.19 -12.03
C ILE A 182 1.04 12.94 -11.63
N ALA A 183 1.96 12.82 -12.59
CA ALA A 183 3.37 12.58 -12.31
C ALA A 183 3.98 13.65 -11.39
N VAL A 184 3.71 14.92 -11.64
CA VAL A 184 4.24 16.03 -10.83
C VAL A 184 3.46 16.26 -9.52
N SER A 185 2.37 15.55 -9.29
CA SER A 185 1.58 15.68 -8.05
C SER A 185 2.29 15.07 -6.84
N ARG A 186 3.15 14.06 -7.06
CA ARG A 186 3.97 13.38 -6.07
C ARG A 186 5.27 12.90 -6.71
N GLY A 187 6.36 13.63 -6.55
CA GLY A 187 7.70 13.21 -6.98
C GLY A 187 8.26 12.08 -6.11
N GLY A 188 9.12 11.25 -6.68
CA GLY A 188 9.80 10.17 -5.96
C GLY A 188 8.92 8.98 -5.58
N ALA A 189 7.77 8.79 -6.23
CA ALA A 189 6.88 7.64 -6.04
C ALA A 189 7.05 6.67 -7.22
N ARG A 190 7.94 5.67 -7.08
CA ARG A 190 8.29 4.71 -8.14
C ARG A 190 7.08 4.06 -8.79
N MET A 191 6.16 3.58 -7.98
CA MET A 191 4.99 2.87 -8.49
C MET A 191 4.02 3.77 -9.25
N LEU A 192 3.93 5.05 -8.88
CA LEU A 192 3.16 6.04 -9.63
C LEU A 192 3.74 6.22 -11.04
N GLU A 193 5.05 6.42 -11.13
CA GLU A 193 5.76 6.59 -12.41
C GLU A 193 5.63 5.35 -13.28
N TRP A 194 5.82 4.18 -12.68
CA TRP A 194 5.67 2.90 -13.34
C TRP A 194 4.25 2.69 -13.90
N ALA A 195 3.18 2.97 -13.13
CA ALA A 195 1.81 2.84 -13.58
C ALA A 195 1.51 3.77 -14.75
N LEU A 196 1.93 5.04 -14.67
CA LEU A 196 1.77 6.01 -15.76
C LEU A 196 2.50 5.55 -17.04
N GLY A 197 3.73 5.06 -16.91
CA GLY A 197 4.50 4.50 -18.02
C GLY A 197 3.78 3.33 -18.68
N HIS A 198 3.26 2.40 -17.88
CA HIS A 198 2.52 1.25 -18.36
C HIS A 198 1.24 1.64 -19.12
N LEU A 199 0.42 2.51 -18.56
CA LEU A 199 -0.84 2.94 -19.20
C LEU A 199 -0.56 3.71 -20.52
N ASN A 200 0.51 4.53 -20.56
CA ASN A 200 0.92 5.20 -21.79
C ASN A 200 1.37 4.17 -22.86
N GLN A 201 2.15 3.13 -22.49
CA GLN A 201 2.52 2.06 -23.42
C GLN A 201 1.29 1.33 -23.98
N VAL A 202 0.26 1.06 -23.17
CA VAL A 202 -1.01 0.48 -23.64
C VAL A 202 -1.68 1.39 -24.65
N ALA A 203 -1.74 2.70 -24.40
CA ALA A 203 -2.32 3.65 -25.34
C ALA A 203 -1.54 3.75 -26.65
N ASP A 204 -0.19 3.79 -26.57
CA ASP A 204 0.69 3.89 -27.74
C ASP A 204 0.65 2.65 -28.61
N ALA A 205 0.49 1.46 -28.01
CA ALA A 205 0.40 0.18 -28.73
C ALA A 205 -0.83 0.07 -29.63
N LEU A 206 -1.88 0.85 -29.37
CA LEU A 206 -3.09 0.87 -30.22
C LEU A 206 -2.89 1.64 -31.54
N GLY A 207 -1.84 2.47 -31.60
CA GLY A 207 -1.55 3.27 -32.79
C GLY A 207 -2.44 4.52 -32.97
N SER A 208 -2.06 5.36 -33.94
CA SER A 208 -2.73 6.65 -34.19
C SER A 208 -4.15 6.53 -34.73
N ASP A 209 -4.47 5.41 -35.35
CA ASP A 209 -5.75 5.17 -36.05
C ASP A 209 -6.83 4.58 -35.13
N ALA A 210 -6.47 4.28 -33.87
CA ALA A 210 -7.41 3.74 -32.92
C ALA A 210 -8.56 4.73 -32.62
N THR A 211 -9.78 4.21 -32.56
CA THR A 211 -10.94 5.00 -32.15
C THR A 211 -10.83 5.44 -30.71
N GLY A 212 -11.51 6.53 -30.33
CA GLY A 212 -11.51 6.98 -28.95
C GLY A 212 -12.06 5.94 -27.97
N ASP A 213 -13.09 5.21 -28.39
CA ASP A 213 -13.68 4.13 -27.57
C ASP A 213 -12.73 2.96 -27.39
N ALA A 214 -11.94 2.61 -28.43
CA ALA A 214 -10.93 1.55 -28.31
C ALA A 214 -9.84 1.95 -27.29
N VAL A 215 -9.37 3.20 -27.32
CA VAL A 215 -8.41 3.72 -26.34
C VAL A 215 -8.99 3.77 -24.93
N ALA A 216 -10.25 4.22 -24.79
CA ALA A 216 -10.93 4.28 -23.50
C ALA A 216 -11.14 2.88 -22.90
N THR A 217 -11.54 1.91 -23.71
CA THR A 217 -11.71 0.52 -23.30
C THR A 217 -10.39 -0.09 -22.85
N ALA A 218 -9.33 0.03 -23.67
CA ALA A 218 -8.04 -0.56 -23.37
C ALA A 218 -7.41 0.03 -22.08
N LEU A 219 -7.49 1.35 -21.88
CA LEU A 219 -6.96 1.98 -20.65
C LEU A 219 -7.81 1.62 -19.43
N ARG A 220 -9.13 1.42 -19.61
CA ARG A 220 -9.99 0.95 -18.52
C ARG A 220 -9.65 -0.50 -18.13
N GLU A 221 -9.50 -1.39 -19.08
CA GLU A 221 -9.11 -2.78 -18.85
C GLU A 221 -7.71 -2.87 -18.20
N ALA A 222 -6.77 -2.04 -18.65
CA ALA A 222 -5.45 -1.96 -18.04
C ALA A 222 -5.50 -1.47 -16.58
N ALA A 223 -6.35 -0.49 -16.27
CA ALA A 223 -6.53 0.00 -14.91
C ALA A 223 -7.18 -1.07 -14.00
N ASP A 224 -8.20 -1.76 -14.48
CA ASP A 224 -8.85 -2.85 -13.74
C ASP A 224 -7.88 -4.02 -13.50
N THR A 225 -7.09 -4.38 -14.51
CA THR A 225 -6.04 -5.41 -14.39
C THR A 225 -4.99 -5.03 -13.36
N LEU A 226 -4.50 -3.78 -13.39
CA LEU A 226 -3.53 -3.29 -12.42
C LEU A 226 -4.09 -3.36 -10.99
N ALA A 227 -5.33 -2.95 -10.78
CA ALA A 227 -5.97 -3.00 -9.46
C ALA A 227 -6.15 -4.44 -8.96
N LEU A 228 -6.56 -5.37 -9.82
CA LEU A 228 -6.72 -6.80 -9.47
C LEU A 228 -5.36 -7.46 -9.19
N GLU A 229 -4.33 -7.16 -9.97
CA GLU A 229 -2.97 -7.64 -9.71
C GLU A 229 -2.44 -7.11 -8.39
N ALA A 230 -2.59 -5.81 -8.11
CA ALA A 230 -2.19 -5.22 -6.83
C ALA A 230 -2.88 -5.91 -5.65
N GLN A 231 -4.19 -6.18 -5.76
CA GLN A 231 -4.93 -6.92 -4.73
C GLN A 231 -4.36 -8.33 -4.51
N ALA A 232 -4.07 -9.06 -5.58
CA ALA A 232 -3.51 -10.41 -5.49
C ALA A 232 -2.09 -10.40 -4.91
N ASP A 233 -1.27 -9.44 -5.28
CA ASP A 233 0.09 -9.27 -4.77
C ASP A 233 0.07 -8.91 -3.28
N HIS A 234 -0.79 -7.98 -2.86
CA HIS A 234 -0.94 -7.61 -1.44
C HIS A 234 -1.41 -8.81 -0.60
N ALA A 235 -2.33 -9.63 -1.11
CA ALA A 235 -2.78 -10.83 -0.41
C ALA A 235 -1.64 -11.84 -0.20
N ARG A 236 -0.75 -12.01 -1.21
CA ARG A 236 0.44 -12.86 -1.09
C ARG A 236 1.44 -12.30 -0.08
N ILE A 237 1.75 -11.00 -0.18
CA ILE A 237 2.64 -10.33 0.78
C ILE A 237 2.13 -10.52 2.20
N ALA A 238 0.83 -10.33 2.43
CA ALA A 238 0.23 -10.53 3.75
C ALA A 238 0.39 -11.97 4.27
N GLN A 239 0.27 -12.98 3.39
CA GLN A 239 0.50 -14.38 3.75
C GLN A 239 1.97 -14.64 4.08
N GLU A 240 2.91 -14.11 3.28
CA GLU A 240 4.34 -14.22 3.55
C GLU A 240 4.70 -13.57 4.89
N VAL A 241 4.16 -12.38 5.20
CA VAL A 241 4.34 -11.72 6.50
C VAL A 241 3.83 -12.61 7.64
N ALA A 242 2.60 -13.13 7.53
CA ALA A 242 2.03 -13.97 8.57
C ALA A 242 2.83 -15.27 8.81
N GLY A 243 3.37 -15.85 7.73
CA GLY A 243 4.21 -17.04 7.78
C GLY A 243 5.60 -16.81 8.35
N LEU A 244 6.20 -15.65 8.03
CA LEU A 244 7.56 -15.28 8.41
C LEU A 244 7.69 -14.88 9.88
N LEU A 245 6.68 -14.21 10.43
CA LEU A 245 6.71 -13.71 11.79
C LEU A 245 6.81 -14.82 12.82
N PRO A 246 7.64 -14.67 13.88
CA PRO A 246 7.84 -15.69 14.89
C PRO A 246 6.55 -16.00 15.68
N ARG A 247 6.56 -17.14 16.38
CA ARG A 247 5.49 -17.61 17.26
C ARG A 247 6.03 -17.75 18.70
N PRO A 248 6.14 -16.62 19.45
CA PRO A 248 6.66 -16.66 20.81
C PRO A 248 5.76 -17.53 21.69
N GLU A 249 6.38 -18.36 22.56
CA GLU A 249 5.64 -19.16 23.51
C GLU A 249 5.26 -18.34 24.76
N GLY A 250 4.01 -18.44 25.19
CA GLY A 250 3.54 -17.87 26.46
C GLY A 250 3.38 -16.33 26.49
N ARG A 251 3.62 -15.65 25.38
CA ARG A 251 3.40 -14.19 25.26
C ARG A 251 2.90 -13.79 23.86
N PRO A 252 2.29 -12.61 23.71
CA PRO A 252 1.95 -12.11 22.39
C PRO A 252 3.20 -11.88 21.53
N LEU A 253 2.99 -11.91 20.21
CA LEU A 253 3.97 -11.43 19.23
C LEU A 253 4.03 -9.90 19.31
N HIS A 254 5.18 -9.33 19.57
CA HIS A 254 5.40 -7.88 19.65
C HIS A 254 6.02 -7.37 18.34
N VAL A 255 5.33 -6.50 17.64
CA VAL A 255 5.78 -5.93 16.35
C VAL A 255 5.78 -4.42 16.39
N LEU A 256 6.90 -3.81 15.95
CA LEU A 256 6.98 -2.38 15.72
C LEU A 256 6.65 -2.07 14.26
N VAL A 257 5.73 -1.15 14.04
CA VAL A 257 5.37 -0.64 12.71
C VAL A 257 5.72 0.84 12.60
N HIS A 258 6.38 1.23 11.51
CA HIS A 258 6.65 2.63 11.19
C HIS A 258 6.06 2.99 9.83
N GLY A 259 5.32 4.09 9.77
CA GLY A 259 4.49 4.44 8.62
C GLY A 259 3.14 3.72 8.66
N ASP A 260 2.57 3.53 7.48
CA ASP A 260 1.33 2.76 7.30
C ASP A 260 1.50 1.76 6.15
N PRO A 261 2.08 0.56 6.40
CA PRO A 261 2.12 -0.52 5.42
C PRO A 261 0.78 -1.29 5.38
N GLY A 262 -0.32 -0.57 5.42
CA GLY A 262 -1.69 -1.05 5.41
C GLY A 262 -2.44 -0.77 4.10
N ALA A 263 -3.76 -0.96 4.12
CA ALA A 263 -4.60 -0.74 2.96
C ALA A 263 -4.75 0.74 2.60
N CYS A 264 -4.70 1.65 3.58
CA CYS A 264 -4.81 3.09 3.32
C CYS A 264 -3.73 3.58 2.34
N THR A 265 -2.52 3.04 2.39
CA THR A 265 -1.41 3.44 1.52
C THR A 265 -1.10 2.45 0.40
N SER A 266 -1.49 1.19 0.56
CA SER A 266 -1.23 0.16 -0.45
C SER A 266 -2.41 -0.06 -1.40
N GLY A 267 -3.62 0.27 -1.01
CA GLY A 267 -4.83 -0.09 -1.72
C GLY A 267 -5.47 -1.36 -1.16
N MET A 268 -6.32 -2.00 -1.93
CA MET A 268 -7.15 -3.12 -1.46
C MET A 268 -6.32 -4.20 -0.74
N LEU A 269 -6.79 -4.59 0.43
CA LEU A 269 -6.23 -5.57 1.37
C LEU A 269 -4.97 -5.12 2.14
N GLY A 270 -4.20 -4.15 1.66
CA GLY A 270 -2.95 -3.78 2.30
C GLY A 270 -1.88 -4.87 2.28
N THR A 271 -0.74 -4.62 2.90
CA THR A 271 0.40 -5.54 2.94
C THR A 271 0.69 -6.03 4.38
N ALA A 272 1.59 -5.38 5.10
CA ALA A 272 2.04 -5.85 6.41
C ALA A 272 0.93 -5.85 7.47
N LEU A 273 0.09 -4.81 7.56
CA LEU A 273 -0.99 -4.77 8.56
C LEU A 273 -2.01 -5.88 8.32
N ASN A 274 -2.28 -6.24 7.05
CA ASN A 274 -3.12 -7.39 6.75
C ASN A 274 -2.42 -8.71 7.13
N GLY A 275 -1.10 -8.81 6.98
CA GLY A 275 -0.31 -9.95 7.46
C GLY A 275 -0.39 -10.11 8.99
N LEU A 276 -0.36 -9.00 9.74
CA LEU A 276 -0.59 -9.02 11.18
C LEU A 276 -2.01 -9.46 11.54
N ALA A 277 -3.02 -9.03 10.77
CA ALA A 277 -4.40 -9.48 10.96
C ALA A 277 -4.56 -10.99 10.72
N LEU A 278 -3.92 -11.53 9.67
CA LEU A 278 -3.86 -12.97 9.43
C LEU A 278 -3.19 -13.70 10.58
N ARG A 279 -2.04 -13.17 11.04
CA ARG A 279 -1.29 -13.77 12.15
C ARG A 279 -2.06 -13.74 13.47
N ALA A 280 -2.78 -12.65 13.74
CA ALA A 280 -3.65 -12.54 14.91
C ALA A 280 -4.83 -13.53 14.87
N ALA A 281 -5.39 -13.77 13.68
CA ALA A 281 -6.49 -14.73 13.50
C ALA A 281 -6.05 -16.20 13.68
N GLU A 282 -4.77 -16.52 13.46
CA GLU A 282 -4.19 -17.86 13.67
C GLU A 282 -3.82 -18.12 15.13
N ALA A 283 -3.69 -17.07 15.96
CA ALA A 283 -3.18 -17.18 17.31
C ALA A 283 -4.23 -17.78 18.24
N GLU A 284 -4.06 -19.04 18.62
CA GLU A 284 -4.76 -19.63 19.75
C GLU A 284 -4.11 -19.09 21.05
N GLY A 285 -4.66 -18.00 21.59
CA GLY A 285 -4.42 -17.55 22.96
C GLY A 285 -3.48 -16.36 23.19
N ALA A 286 -2.33 -16.23 22.54
CA ALA A 286 -1.35 -15.19 22.90
C ALA A 286 -1.50 -13.88 22.13
N GLY A 287 -2.10 -13.89 20.93
CA GLY A 287 -2.38 -12.66 20.16
C GLY A 287 -1.17 -11.98 19.54
N VAL A 288 -1.40 -10.75 19.05
CA VAL A 288 -0.41 -9.85 18.49
C VAL A 288 -0.54 -8.50 19.18
N GLN A 289 0.55 -7.96 19.69
CA GLN A 289 0.67 -6.59 20.20
C GLN A 289 1.47 -5.76 19.19
N VAL A 290 0.87 -4.70 18.67
CA VAL A 290 1.51 -3.81 17.71
C VAL A 290 1.90 -2.50 18.35
N TRP A 291 3.17 -2.12 18.18
CA TRP A 291 3.67 -0.81 18.54
C TRP A 291 3.73 0.04 17.27
N VAL A 292 3.12 1.22 17.28
CA VAL A 292 3.01 2.08 16.10
C VAL A 292 3.67 3.42 16.39
N THR A 293 4.67 3.80 15.61
CA THR A 293 5.22 5.14 15.69
C THR A 293 4.25 6.16 15.10
N GLU A 294 4.25 7.39 15.61
CA GLU A 294 3.37 8.45 15.07
C GLU A 294 3.67 8.83 13.63
N THR A 295 4.91 8.64 13.18
CA THR A 295 5.43 8.92 11.82
C THR A 295 5.28 10.39 11.41
N ARG A 296 6.10 11.26 12.03
CA ARG A 296 6.18 12.68 11.67
C ARG A 296 6.72 12.86 10.23
N PRO A 297 6.38 13.97 9.50
CA PRO A 297 5.46 15.06 9.92
C PRO A 297 3.99 14.80 9.64
N TYR A 298 3.63 13.79 8.84
CA TYR A 298 2.26 13.57 8.35
C TYR A 298 1.41 12.71 9.27
N LEU A 299 1.98 12.14 10.32
CA LEU A 299 1.32 11.29 11.31
C LEU A 299 0.62 10.08 10.66
N GLU A 300 1.24 9.46 9.66
CA GLU A 300 0.66 8.32 8.94
C GLU A 300 0.43 7.14 9.89
N GLY A 301 1.39 6.84 10.77
CA GLY A 301 1.23 5.82 11.79
C GLY A 301 0.09 6.15 12.75
N ALA A 302 0.11 7.36 13.34
CA ALA A 302 -0.91 7.79 14.31
C ALA A 302 -2.32 7.89 13.73
N ARG A 303 -2.46 8.17 12.43
CA ARG A 303 -3.76 8.45 11.82
C ARG A 303 -4.30 7.31 10.97
N LEU A 304 -3.43 6.63 10.23
CA LEU A 304 -3.84 5.59 9.29
C LEU A 304 -3.62 4.21 9.88
N ALA A 305 -2.39 3.86 10.28
CA ALA A 305 -2.09 2.53 10.80
C ALA A 305 -2.88 2.20 12.08
N THR A 306 -2.96 3.11 13.05
CA THR A 306 -3.78 2.89 14.25
C THR A 306 -5.26 2.75 13.93
N TRP A 307 -5.77 3.54 12.97
CA TRP A 307 -7.15 3.43 12.52
C TRP A 307 -7.44 2.06 11.87
N GLU A 308 -6.54 1.57 11.03
CA GLU A 308 -6.66 0.23 10.42
C GLU A 308 -6.61 -0.87 11.47
N LEU A 309 -5.66 -0.81 12.40
CA LEU A 309 -5.52 -1.78 13.49
C LEU A 309 -6.73 -1.80 14.42
N THR A 310 -7.27 -0.61 14.77
CA THR A 310 -8.53 -0.48 15.53
C THR A 310 -9.68 -1.18 14.81
N ASN A 311 -9.82 -0.94 13.50
CA ASN A 311 -10.87 -1.58 12.71
C ASN A 311 -10.67 -3.09 12.52
N ALA A 312 -9.42 -3.55 12.57
CA ALA A 312 -9.07 -4.97 12.55
C ALA A 312 -9.24 -5.66 13.93
N GLY A 313 -9.47 -4.90 14.99
CA GLY A 313 -9.54 -5.42 16.36
C GLY A 313 -8.19 -5.89 16.89
N ILE A 314 -7.08 -5.36 16.36
CA ILE A 314 -5.72 -5.70 16.79
C ILE A 314 -5.27 -4.74 17.88
N GLU A 315 -4.78 -5.29 18.99
CA GLU A 315 -4.25 -4.51 20.09
C GLU A 315 -2.98 -3.76 19.66
N HIS A 316 -2.94 -2.46 19.92
CA HIS A 316 -1.82 -1.63 19.53
C HIS A 316 -1.59 -0.45 20.48
N THR A 317 -0.35 0.02 20.50
CA THR A 317 0.08 1.18 21.31
C THR A 317 0.80 2.17 20.40
N LEU A 318 0.34 3.42 20.42
CA LEU A 318 0.97 4.53 19.73
C LEU A 318 2.13 5.09 20.55
N LEU A 319 3.26 5.41 19.88
CA LEU A 319 4.41 6.05 20.50
C LEU A 319 4.95 7.19 19.61
N PRO A 320 5.58 8.23 20.19
CA PRO A 320 6.31 9.23 19.39
C PRO A 320 7.53 8.58 18.72
N ASP A 321 7.90 9.06 17.52
CA ASP A 321 9.04 8.53 16.76
C ASP A 321 10.34 8.51 17.58
N SER A 322 10.52 9.50 18.46
CA SER A 322 11.70 9.62 19.33
C SER A 322 11.75 8.57 20.46
N ALA A 323 10.68 7.83 20.73
CA ALA A 323 10.64 6.84 21.81
C ALA A 323 11.06 5.43 21.36
N VAL A 324 11.39 5.23 20.08
CA VAL A 324 11.74 3.89 19.54
C VAL A 324 12.90 3.25 20.29
N ALA A 325 13.97 4.01 20.62
CA ALA A 325 15.08 3.47 21.42
C ALA A 325 14.62 2.95 22.79
N SER A 326 13.85 3.77 23.52
CA SER A 326 13.32 3.38 24.83
C SER A 326 12.40 2.17 24.76
N LEU A 327 11.60 2.05 23.67
CA LEU A 327 10.77 0.86 23.45
C LEU A 327 11.61 -0.40 23.27
N LEU A 328 12.63 -0.33 22.40
CA LEU A 328 13.51 -1.47 22.11
C LEU A 328 14.34 -1.92 23.32
N ASP A 329 14.58 -1.01 24.28
CA ASP A 329 15.27 -1.31 25.53
C ASP A 329 14.33 -1.88 26.61
N ALA A 330 13.05 -1.48 26.59
CA ALA A 330 12.07 -1.87 27.61
C ALA A 330 11.29 -3.14 27.23
N GLU A 331 11.08 -3.39 25.95
CA GLU A 331 10.19 -4.45 25.44
C GLU A 331 10.94 -5.39 24.50
N SER A 332 10.56 -6.67 24.55
CA SER A 332 11.08 -7.67 23.62
C SER A 332 10.34 -7.57 22.29
N ILE A 333 10.80 -6.71 21.39
CA ILE A 333 10.24 -6.56 20.04
C ILE A 333 10.75 -7.69 19.14
N ASP A 334 9.84 -8.42 18.51
CA ASP A 334 10.16 -9.59 17.68
C ASP A 334 10.47 -9.22 16.23
N ALA A 335 9.89 -8.13 15.72
CA ALA A 335 10.10 -7.66 14.36
C ALA A 335 9.74 -6.18 14.19
N VAL A 336 10.39 -5.54 13.21
CA VAL A 336 9.99 -4.23 12.68
C VAL A 336 9.43 -4.43 11.28
N LEU A 337 8.27 -3.83 11.00
CA LEU A 337 7.66 -3.83 9.67
C LEU A 337 7.64 -2.43 9.07
N LEU A 338 8.17 -2.32 7.87
CA LEU A 338 8.21 -1.11 7.05
C LEU A 338 7.53 -1.36 5.70
N GLY A 339 7.08 -0.29 5.05
CA GLY A 339 6.78 -0.26 3.62
C GLY A 339 7.99 0.19 2.80
N ALA A 340 7.77 0.42 1.49
CA ALA A 340 8.73 1.07 0.60
C ALA A 340 8.04 1.93 -0.45
N GLU A 341 8.67 3.05 -0.79
CA GLU A 341 8.32 3.90 -1.93
C GLU A 341 9.21 3.60 -3.16
N TRP A 342 10.46 3.18 -2.93
CA TRP A 342 11.45 2.90 -3.97
C TRP A 342 12.54 1.96 -3.44
N ILE A 343 12.87 0.92 -4.19
CA ILE A 343 14.01 0.04 -3.91
C ILE A 343 14.98 0.13 -5.07
N ALA A 344 16.22 0.54 -4.80
CA ALA A 344 17.29 0.61 -5.79
C ALA A 344 17.88 -0.77 -6.09
N ALA A 345 18.66 -0.87 -7.17
CA ALA A 345 19.30 -2.11 -7.63
C ALA A 345 20.18 -2.78 -6.56
N ASN A 346 20.82 -1.98 -5.69
CA ASN A 346 21.64 -2.47 -4.58
C ASN A 346 20.84 -2.82 -3.32
N GLY A 347 19.50 -2.74 -3.36
CA GLY A 347 18.61 -3.02 -2.22
C GLY A 347 18.41 -1.84 -1.25
N ASP A 348 19.07 -0.71 -1.44
CA ASP A 348 18.77 0.49 -0.64
C ASP A 348 17.33 0.92 -0.88
N THR A 349 16.63 1.28 0.20
CA THR A 349 15.18 1.44 0.16
C THR A 349 14.76 2.81 0.67
N ALA A 350 14.08 3.59 -0.17
CA ALA A 350 13.41 4.82 0.26
C ALA A 350 12.02 4.52 0.84
N ASN A 351 11.74 5.14 1.98
CA ASN A 351 10.43 5.07 2.64
C ASN A 351 10.17 6.37 3.41
N VAL A 352 9.06 6.48 4.13
CA VAL A 352 8.70 7.63 4.95
C VAL A 352 9.82 7.99 5.95
N ILE A 353 9.93 9.29 6.27
CA ILE A 353 10.93 9.81 7.21
C ILE A 353 10.82 9.09 8.56
N GLY A 354 11.97 8.74 9.12
CA GLY A 354 12.11 7.95 10.35
C GLY A 354 12.47 6.49 10.10
N SER A 355 12.19 5.95 8.91
CA SER A 355 12.46 4.54 8.57
C SER A 355 13.92 4.15 8.77
N ARG A 356 14.86 5.03 8.38
CA ARG A 356 16.29 4.80 8.61
C ARG A 356 16.63 4.81 10.10
N ALA A 357 16.10 5.76 10.85
CA ALA A 357 16.34 5.83 12.28
C ALA A 357 15.83 4.58 13.00
N VAL A 358 14.63 4.12 12.68
CA VAL A 358 14.06 2.88 13.23
C VAL A 358 14.93 1.67 12.89
N ALA A 359 15.39 1.53 11.64
CA ALA A 359 16.23 0.42 11.21
C ALA A 359 17.63 0.43 11.88
N GLU A 360 18.24 1.62 12.07
CA GLU A 360 19.52 1.75 12.78
C GLU A 360 19.34 1.42 14.27
N LEU A 361 18.29 1.87 14.92
CA LEU A 361 17.99 1.56 16.32
C LEU A 361 17.68 0.07 16.52
N ALA A 362 16.91 -0.55 15.61
CA ALA A 362 16.64 -1.98 15.66
C ALA A 362 17.91 -2.83 15.54
N ALA A 363 18.86 -2.41 14.69
CA ALA A 363 20.15 -3.09 14.55
C ALA A 363 21.06 -2.95 15.77
N GLY A 364 20.89 -1.88 16.55
CA GLY A 364 21.69 -1.56 17.76
C GLY A 364 20.94 -1.79 19.07
N ALA A 365 19.80 -2.48 19.09
CA ALA A 365 19.01 -2.69 20.30
C ALA A 365 19.79 -3.47 21.37
N LEU A 366 19.65 -3.08 22.65
CA LEU A 366 20.44 -3.61 23.77
C LEU A 366 20.28 -5.13 23.98
N HIS A 367 19.10 -5.66 23.66
CA HIS A 367 18.80 -7.09 23.84
C HIS A 367 19.13 -7.95 22.60
N GLY A 368 19.84 -7.38 21.65
CA GLY A 368 20.21 -7.98 20.37
C GLY A 368 19.45 -7.37 19.19
N PRO A 369 19.98 -7.53 17.98
CA PRO A 369 19.37 -6.95 16.78
C PRO A 369 17.94 -7.44 16.56
N VAL A 370 17.01 -6.50 16.31
CA VAL A 370 15.62 -6.80 15.94
C VAL A 370 15.52 -6.86 14.41
N PRO A 371 14.93 -7.93 13.83
CA PRO A 371 14.82 -8.04 12.39
C PRO A 371 13.90 -6.95 11.80
N VAL A 372 14.32 -6.37 10.67
CA VAL A 372 13.59 -5.34 9.92
C VAL A 372 13.13 -5.94 8.61
N TYR A 373 11.83 -6.00 8.40
CA TYR A 373 11.20 -6.51 7.19
C TYR A 373 10.56 -5.36 6.41
N VAL A 374 10.86 -5.27 5.11
CA VAL A 374 10.24 -4.31 4.19
C VAL A 374 9.19 -5.06 3.37
N CYS A 375 7.93 -4.72 3.57
CA CYS A 375 6.77 -5.42 2.99
C CYS A 375 6.22 -4.59 1.83
N THR A 376 6.50 -4.99 0.60
CA THR A 376 6.20 -4.18 -0.60
C THR A 376 6.09 -5.03 -1.86
N PRO A 377 5.29 -4.62 -2.87
CA PRO A 377 5.31 -5.28 -4.17
C PRO A 377 6.63 -5.10 -4.91
N MET A 378 7.04 -6.10 -5.72
CA MET A 378 8.24 -6.03 -6.55
C MET A 378 8.23 -4.89 -7.58
N THR A 379 7.06 -4.33 -7.90
CA THR A 379 6.95 -3.12 -8.73
C THR A 379 7.56 -1.87 -8.10
N THR A 380 7.90 -1.92 -6.81
CA THR A 380 8.65 -0.88 -6.09
C THR A 380 10.15 -0.92 -6.42
N PHE A 381 10.66 -2.08 -6.85
CA PHE A 381 12.06 -2.27 -7.24
C PHE A 381 12.35 -1.60 -8.58
N ASP A 382 13.49 -0.92 -8.66
CA ASP A 382 13.97 -0.23 -9.85
C ASP A 382 15.42 -0.61 -10.14
N ALA A 383 15.58 -1.47 -11.15
CA ALA A 383 16.89 -1.95 -11.59
C ALA A 383 17.77 -0.85 -12.21
N ASP A 384 17.16 0.23 -12.69
CA ASP A 384 17.86 1.34 -13.35
C ASP A 384 18.40 2.36 -12.33
N THR A 385 17.90 2.37 -11.10
CA THR A 385 18.41 3.19 -9.99
C THR A 385 19.50 2.43 -9.26
N ALA A 386 20.76 2.85 -9.41
CA ALA A 386 21.92 2.05 -8.94
C ALA A 386 21.94 1.85 -7.41
N ASP A 387 21.71 2.91 -6.65
CA ASP A 387 21.80 2.92 -5.18
C ASP A 387 20.87 3.98 -4.56
N GLY A 388 20.86 4.04 -3.23
CA GLY A 388 20.03 4.97 -2.48
C GLY A 388 20.32 6.45 -2.72
N ALA A 389 21.54 6.81 -3.17
CA ALA A 389 21.88 8.19 -3.50
C ALA A 389 21.27 8.63 -4.83
N ALA A 390 20.99 7.69 -5.71
CA ALA A 390 20.36 7.91 -7.01
C ALA A 390 18.82 7.95 -6.93
N ILE A 391 18.21 7.54 -5.80
CA ILE A 391 16.76 7.57 -5.64
C ILE A 391 16.26 9.01 -5.64
N PRO A 392 15.31 9.38 -6.53
CA PRO A 392 14.73 10.71 -6.53
C PRO A 392 13.93 10.97 -5.25
N HIS A 393 14.20 12.07 -4.58
CA HIS A 393 13.41 12.49 -3.42
C HIS A 393 13.27 14.00 -3.37
N ASP A 394 12.09 14.45 -2.95
CA ASP A 394 11.76 15.85 -2.83
C ASP A 394 12.21 16.43 -1.49
N VAL A 395 12.60 17.70 -1.47
CA VAL A 395 12.59 18.51 -0.25
C VAL A 395 11.23 19.19 -0.15
N ARG A 396 10.45 18.80 0.83
CA ARG A 396 9.10 19.29 1.03
C ARG A 396 9.07 20.68 1.66
N PRO A 397 8.03 21.48 1.43
CA PRO A 397 7.92 22.80 2.05
C PRO A 397 7.98 22.73 3.58
N ALA A 398 8.75 23.64 4.20
CA ALA A 398 8.89 23.70 5.67
C ALA A 398 7.56 23.83 6.42
N ARG A 399 6.55 24.50 5.82
CA ARG A 399 5.21 24.62 6.43
C ARG A 399 4.54 23.26 6.70
N GLU A 400 4.90 22.23 5.96
CA GLU A 400 4.35 20.88 6.17
C GLU A 400 4.81 20.25 7.49
N LEU A 401 5.93 20.70 8.07
CA LEU A 401 6.35 20.31 9.41
C LEU A 401 5.35 20.77 10.49
N GLY A 402 4.60 21.85 10.21
CA GLY A 402 3.55 22.33 11.11
C GLY A 402 2.18 21.68 10.89
N THR A 403 2.03 20.84 9.85
CA THR A 403 0.78 20.11 9.62
C THR A 403 0.49 19.22 10.84
N TYR A 404 -0.73 19.27 11.32
CA TYR A 404 -1.16 18.55 12.54
C TYR A 404 -0.54 19.05 13.88
N LEU A 405 0.19 20.16 13.91
CA LEU A 405 0.67 20.78 15.15
C LEU A 405 -0.18 21.99 15.49
N THR A 406 -0.88 21.94 16.61
CA THR A 406 -1.66 23.07 17.13
C THR A 406 -0.72 24.09 17.78
N GLY A 407 -0.89 25.37 17.47
CA GLY A 407 -0.14 26.46 18.12
C GLY A 407 1.30 26.67 17.60
N VAL A 408 1.80 25.83 16.71
CA VAL A 408 3.13 25.99 16.10
C VAL A 408 3.03 26.72 14.76
N ARG A 409 3.71 27.87 14.65
CA ARG A 409 3.77 28.66 13.40
C ARG A 409 5.07 28.34 12.68
N MET A 410 4.97 27.89 11.43
CA MET A 410 6.10 27.55 10.55
C MET A 410 6.36 28.62 9.47
N ASP A 411 5.55 29.67 9.40
CA ASP A 411 5.59 30.72 8.36
C ASP A 411 6.87 31.54 8.37
N ARG A 412 7.58 31.61 9.50
CA ARG A 412 8.83 32.37 9.67
C ARG A 412 10.05 31.50 9.91
N GLN A 413 9.91 30.17 9.87
CA GLN A 413 10.99 29.26 10.21
C GLN A 413 11.57 28.59 8.97
N ARG A 414 12.90 28.42 8.97
CA ARG A 414 13.55 27.53 8.03
C ARG A 414 13.33 26.10 8.52
N GLY A 415 12.89 25.21 7.63
CA GLY A 415 12.71 23.79 7.96
C GLY A 415 13.45 22.92 6.95
N TYR A 416 14.08 21.88 7.45
CA TYR A 416 14.58 20.78 6.65
C TYR A 416 13.54 19.66 6.69
N ASN A 417 12.85 19.42 5.56
CA ASN A 417 11.75 18.46 5.43
C ASN A 417 11.98 17.59 4.19
N PRO A 418 12.88 16.59 4.27
CA PRO A 418 13.08 15.65 3.17
C PRO A 418 11.83 14.80 2.98
N GLY A 419 11.55 14.42 1.73
CA GLY A 419 10.34 13.68 1.35
C GLY A 419 10.38 12.19 1.71
N ALA A 420 11.59 11.64 1.88
CA ALA A 420 11.83 10.24 2.20
C ALA A 420 13.16 10.05 2.96
N ASP A 421 13.26 8.93 3.67
CA ASP A 421 14.49 8.39 4.21
C ASP A 421 15.01 7.25 3.32
N VAL A 422 16.32 7.07 3.26
CA VAL A 422 16.94 5.92 2.61
C VAL A 422 17.50 4.96 3.65
N VAL A 423 16.90 3.78 3.75
CA VAL A 423 17.37 2.67 4.58
C VAL A 423 18.39 1.86 3.79
N PRO A 424 19.66 1.77 4.21
CA PRO A 424 20.64 0.95 3.53
C PRO A 424 20.27 -0.55 3.56
N ALA A 425 20.51 -1.27 2.46
CA ALA A 425 20.20 -2.70 2.32
C ALA A 425 20.70 -3.54 3.50
N ARG A 426 21.91 -3.25 4.04
CA ARG A 426 22.51 -3.92 5.20
C ARG A 426 21.71 -3.78 6.51
N ARG A 427 20.74 -2.88 6.59
CA ARG A 427 19.85 -2.66 7.76
C ARG A 427 18.48 -3.31 7.60
N ILE A 428 18.24 -3.92 6.45
CA ILE A 428 17.02 -4.66 6.14
C ILE A 428 17.34 -6.15 6.26
N THR A 429 16.52 -6.88 7.00
CA THR A 429 16.69 -8.33 7.16
C THR A 429 16.19 -9.06 5.92
N ALA A 430 15.02 -8.68 5.42
CA ALA A 430 14.47 -9.22 4.19
C ALA A 430 13.41 -8.28 3.57
N PHE A 431 13.27 -8.38 2.26
CA PHE A 431 12.07 -7.94 1.53
C PHE A 431 11.02 -9.03 1.58
N VAL A 432 9.78 -8.65 1.92
CA VAL A 432 8.61 -9.55 1.89
C VAL A 432 7.75 -9.09 0.72
N THR A 433 7.70 -9.89 -0.33
CA THR A 433 7.10 -9.53 -1.61
C THR A 433 6.11 -10.60 -2.07
N GLU A 434 5.36 -10.33 -3.12
CA GLU A 434 4.50 -11.33 -3.78
C GLU A 434 5.31 -12.41 -4.52
N MET A 435 6.63 -12.21 -4.64
CA MET A 435 7.56 -13.20 -5.20
C MET A 435 8.22 -14.06 -4.11
N GLY A 436 7.87 -13.83 -2.84
CA GLY A 436 8.44 -14.48 -1.67
C GLY A 436 9.32 -13.56 -0.84
N VAL A 437 10.07 -14.16 0.08
CA VAL A 437 11.01 -13.48 0.97
C VAL A 437 12.39 -13.44 0.32
N LEU A 438 12.90 -12.23 0.08
CA LEU A 438 14.14 -11.99 -0.66
C LEU A 438 15.19 -11.31 0.22
N SER A 439 16.45 -11.70 0.07
CA SER A 439 17.57 -11.01 0.72
C SER A 439 17.84 -9.64 0.07
N PRO A 440 17.97 -8.57 0.84
CA PRO A 440 18.26 -7.23 0.31
C PRO A 440 19.63 -7.11 -0.36
N THR A 441 20.56 -8.02 -0.05
CA THR A 441 21.93 -8.04 -0.57
C THR A 441 22.15 -9.10 -1.66
N ASP A 442 21.12 -9.89 -1.96
CA ASP A 442 21.15 -10.82 -3.10
C ASP A 442 20.58 -10.11 -4.34
N HIS A 443 21.45 -9.36 -5.00
CA HIS A 443 21.07 -8.54 -6.14
C HIS A 443 20.57 -9.38 -7.32
N ASP A 444 21.14 -10.57 -7.54
CA ASP A 444 20.72 -11.47 -8.61
C ASP A 444 19.29 -11.98 -8.36
N ALA A 445 18.96 -12.34 -7.11
CA ALA A 445 17.61 -12.75 -6.75
C ALA A 445 16.60 -11.60 -6.89
N LEU A 446 16.96 -10.36 -6.51
CA LEU A 446 16.10 -9.18 -6.68
C LEU A 446 15.82 -8.92 -8.16
N HIS A 447 16.85 -8.92 -9.01
CA HIS A 447 16.69 -8.74 -10.45
C HIS A 447 15.87 -9.87 -11.09
N ALA A 448 16.12 -11.12 -10.72
CA ALA A 448 15.37 -12.28 -11.20
C ALA A 448 13.88 -12.18 -10.82
N ALA A 449 13.56 -11.84 -9.57
CA ALA A 449 12.19 -11.67 -9.09
C ALA A 449 11.47 -10.54 -9.83
N ALA A 450 12.14 -9.39 -10.03
CA ALA A 450 11.58 -8.27 -10.78
C ALA A 450 11.31 -8.64 -12.25
N HIS A 451 12.24 -9.34 -12.90
CA HIS A 451 12.07 -9.82 -14.27
C HIS A 451 10.94 -10.84 -14.39
N GLU A 452 10.85 -11.79 -13.47
CA GLU A 452 9.75 -12.77 -13.44
C GLU A 452 8.40 -12.08 -13.20
N ARG A 453 8.34 -11.11 -12.31
CA ARG A 453 7.11 -10.31 -12.05
C ARG A 453 6.67 -9.58 -13.33
N ALA A 454 7.61 -8.96 -14.03
CA ALA A 454 7.32 -8.28 -15.30
C ALA A 454 6.83 -9.25 -16.38
N ALA A 455 7.43 -10.45 -16.49
CA ALA A 455 7.04 -11.48 -17.45
C ALA A 455 5.63 -12.03 -17.17
N ARG A 456 5.24 -12.23 -15.91
CA ARG A 456 3.89 -12.66 -15.52
C ARG A 456 2.81 -11.69 -16.03
N ARG A 457 3.12 -10.40 -16.11
CA ARG A 457 2.23 -9.36 -16.58
C ARG A 457 2.00 -9.41 -18.09
N VAL A 458 3.04 -9.65 -18.88
CA VAL A 458 2.94 -9.76 -20.36
C VAL A 458 2.01 -10.91 -20.77
N ILE A 459 2.01 -12.00 -20.02
CA ILE A 459 1.16 -13.18 -20.31
C ILE A 459 -0.34 -12.87 -20.05
N ARG A 460 -0.65 -11.94 -19.14
CA ARG A 460 -2.03 -11.56 -18.80
C ARG A 460 -2.64 -10.46 -19.66
N THR A 461 -1.85 -9.80 -20.49
CA THR A 461 -2.35 -8.84 -21.50
C THR A 461 -2.97 -9.51 -22.73
N ALA A 462 -2.94 -10.84 -22.84
CA ALA A 462 -3.79 -11.56 -23.76
C ALA A 462 -5.27 -11.33 -23.34
N PRO A 463 -6.18 -11.05 -24.28
CA PRO A 463 -7.54 -10.65 -23.96
C PRO A 463 -8.22 -11.69 -23.06
N VAL A 464 -8.58 -11.30 -21.87
CA VAL A 464 -9.44 -12.08 -20.98
C VAL A 464 -10.79 -12.17 -21.69
N PRO A 465 -11.32 -13.36 -21.97
CA PRO A 465 -12.65 -13.45 -22.57
C PRO A 465 -13.66 -12.74 -21.66
N VAL A 466 -14.34 -11.76 -22.20
CA VAL A 466 -15.43 -11.05 -21.54
C VAL A 466 -16.47 -12.08 -21.15
N LEU A 467 -16.58 -12.40 -19.87
CA LEU A 467 -17.70 -13.16 -19.34
C LEU A 467 -18.91 -12.23 -19.42
N THR A 468 -19.71 -12.43 -20.45
CA THR A 468 -21.04 -11.84 -20.53
C THR A 468 -21.86 -12.40 -19.37
N VAL A 469 -22.20 -11.53 -18.43
CA VAL A 469 -23.22 -11.86 -17.43
C VAL A 469 -24.50 -12.02 -18.19
N VAL A 470 -25.00 -13.25 -18.28
CA VAL A 470 -26.37 -13.52 -18.71
C VAL A 470 -27.25 -13.25 -17.50
N ASP A 471 -28.26 -12.37 -17.68
CA ASP A 471 -29.25 -11.95 -16.68
C ASP A 471 -29.91 -13.11 -15.91
#